data_00ff3446d3914036ea8da3bd747e94a1
#
_entry.id   00ff3446d3914036ea8da3bd747e94a1
#
_cell.length_a   1.000
_cell.length_b   1.000
_cell.length_c   1.000
_cell.angle_alpha   90.00
_cell.angle_beta   90.00
_cell.angle_gamma   90.00
#
_symmetry.space_group_name_H-M   'P 1'
#
loop_
_entity.id
_entity.type
_entity.pdbx_description
1 polymer ?
#
loop_
_entity_poly.entity_id
_entity_poly.type
_entity_poly.pdbx_seq_one_letter_code
_entity_poly.pdbx_strand_id
1 'polypeptide(L)'
;MERDSRRVWLDEAITRWEKPLLRLCFAYLGDTALAEDAVQETFFKAWKSYDRYRGDAAEKTWLTRIAVNTCKDLLKSAWTRNTDRSVTPDTLPEGSTGFDEQDDTVTRAVMSLPPGLKEATLLHWYQGMTLEEMAKVLRLPRSTINYRLKKAKAILKEELEDWYFEDE
;
A
#
# COMPACT_ATOMS: atom_id res chain seq x y z
N MET A 1 21.83 -7.74 25.15
CA MET A 1 21.99 -8.46 23.90
C MET A 1 20.71 -8.48 23.05
N GLU A 2 19.58 -8.81 23.60
CA GLU A 2 18.32 -8.84 22.85
C GLU A 2 17.86 -7.46 22.35
N ARG A 3 18.06 -6.41 23.14
CA ARG A 3 17.71 -5.05 22.75
C ARG A 3 18.54 -4.54 21.58
N ASP A 4 19.81 -4.91 21.55
CA ASP A 4 20.72 -4.49 20.48
C ASP A 4 20.40 -5.20 19.16
N SER A 5 20.07 -6.49 19.22
CA SER A 5 19.67 -7.27 18.04
C SER A 5 18.38 -6.75 17.43
N ARG A 6 17.40 -6.40 18.28
CA ARG A 6 16.13 -5.84 17.84
C ARG A 6 16.33 -4.48 17.18
N ARG A 7 17.19 -3.64 17.76
CA ARG A 7 17.48 -2.32 17.21
C ARG A 7 18.20 -2.40 15.87
N VAL A 8 19.20 -3.30 15.77
CA VAL A 8 19.91 -3.55 14.51
C VAL A 8 18.93 -4.02 13.43
N TRP A 9 18.05 -4.96 13.78
CA TRP A 9 17.02 -5.43 12.86
C TRP A 9 16.12 -4.28 12.38
N LEU A 10 15.68 -3.43 13.31
CA LEU A 10 14.81 -2.31 12.98
C LEU A 10 15.48 -1.34 12.02
N ASP A 11 16.72 -0.98 12.28
CA ASP A 11 17.49 -0.08 11.41
C ASP A 11 17.64 -0.65 10.00
N GLU A 12 17.94 -1.95 9.90
CA GLU A 12 18.03 -2.64 8.61
C GLU A 12 16.68 -2.70 7.88
N ALA A 13 15.61 -2.98 8.63
CA ALA A 13 14.28 -3.05 8.07
C ALA A 13 13.81 -1.69 7.54
N ILE A 14 14.07 -0.62 8.29
CA ILE A 14 13.75 0.74 7.85
C ILE A 14 14.50 1.06 6.56
N THR A 15 15.80 0.80 6.53
CA THR A 15 16.63 1.07 5.35
C THR A 15 16.11 0.32 4.12
N ARG A 16 15.68 -0.91 4.31
CA ARG A 16 15.23 -1.78 3.21
C ARG A 16 13.82 -1.47 2.73
N TRP A 17 12.90 -1.21 3.65
CA TRP A 17 11.46 -1.18 3.37
C TRP A 17 10.79 0.18 3.47
N GLU A 18 11.47 1.21 3.97
CA GLU A 18 10.88 2.53 4.16
C GLU A 18 10.23 3.09 2.89
N LYS A 19 10.99 3.11 1.79
CA LYS A 19 10.50 3.66 0.52
C LYS A 19 9.33 2.88 -0.06
N PRO A 20 9.40 1.54 -0.19
CA PRO A 20 8.26 0.77 -0.68
C PRO A 20 7.02 0.93 0.19
N LEU A 21 7.18 0.93 1.51
CA LEU A 21 6.06 1.11 2.43
C LEU A 21 5.47 2.53 2.35
N LEU A 22 6.32 3.54 2.18
CA LEU A 22 5.85 4.91 2.02
C LEU A 22 4.98 5.06 0.76
N ARG A 23 5.40 4.47 -0.34
CA ARG A 23 4.62 4.47 -1.60
C ARG A 23 3.27 3.78 -1.40
N LEU A 24 3.27 2.64 -0.74
CA LEU A 24 2.05 1.89 -0.46
C LEU A 24 1.10 2.70 0.42
N CYS A 25 1.61 3.26 1.52
CA CYS A 25 0.81 4.06 2.43
C CYS A 25 0.27 5.32 1.75
N PHE A 26 1.07 5.97 0.92
CA PHE A 26 0.63 7.11 0.13
C PHE A 26 -0.52 6.73 -0.81
N ALA A 27 -0.42 5.58 -1.46
CA ALA A 27 -1.46 5.09 -2.35
C ALA A 27 -2.78 4.83 -1.61
N TYR A 28 -2.70 4.37 -0.35
CA TYR A 28 -3.88 4.18 0.49
C TYR A 28 -4.49 5.49 1.00
N LEU A 29 -3.64 6.42 1.43
CA LEU A 29 -4.06 7.60 2.20
C LEU A 29 -4.19 8.86 1.35
N GLY A 30 -3.45 8.95 0.24
CA GLY A 30 -3.49 10.11 -0.64
C GLY A 30 -2.88 11.38 -0.04
N ASP A 31 -2.16 11.27 1.07
CA ASP A 31 -1.58 12.39 1.81
C ASP A 31 -0.19 12.00 2.28
N THR A 32 0.81 12.83 1.95
CA THR A 32 2.21 12.54 2.27
C THR A 32 2.46 12.49 3.79
N ALA A 33 1.90 13.44 4.53
CA ALA A 33 2.08 13.51 5.98
C ALA A 33 1.46 12.29 6.67
N LEU A 34 0.25 11.90 6.27
CA LEU A 34 -0.40 10.71 6.79
C LEU A 34 0.34 9.43 6.40
N ALA A 35 0.89 9.39 5.20
CA ALA A 35 1.68 8.25 4.74
C ALA A 35 2.95 8.08 5.58
N GLU A 36 3.64 9.18 5.87
CA GLU A 36 4.81 9.18 6.73
C GLU A 36 4.47 8.70 8.15
N ASP A 37 3.36 9.19 8.70
CA ASP A 37 2.86 8.74 10.01
C ASP A 37 2.54 7.26 10.00
N ALA A 38 1.91 6.77 8.93
CA ALA A 38 1.58 5.34 8.78
C ALA A 38 2.82 4.46 8.73
N VAL A 39 3.87 4.92 8.04
CA VAL A 39 5.14 4.18 7.96
C VAL A 39 5.80 4.13 9.34
N GLN A 40 5.86 5.25 10.05
CA GLN A 40 6.42 5.29 11.41
C GLN A 40 5.64 4.37 12.35
N GLU A 41 4.32 4.43 12.30
CA GLU A 41 3.46 3.56 13.11
C GLU A 41 3.65 2.08 12.76
N THR A 42 3.84 1.78 11.48
CA THR A 42 4.12 0.42 11.00
C THR A 42 5.39 -0.14 11.63
N PHE A 43 6.49 0.62 11.57
CA PHE A 43 7.76 0.18 12.16
C PHE A 43 7.68 0.10 13.69
N PHE A 44 6.94 1.00 14.32
CA PHE A 44 6.72 0.96 15.76
C PHE A 44 5.96 -0.30 16.18
N LYS A 45 4.89 -0.63 15.47
CA LYS A 45 4.12 -1.87 15.70
C LYS A 45 4.97 -3.10 15.44
N ALA A 46 5.77 -3.08 14.37
CA ALA A 46 6.67 -4.18 14.03
C ALA A 46 7.72 -4.37 15.15
N TRP A 47 8.27 -3.29 15.66
CA TRP A 47 9.23 -3.34 16.75
C TRP A 47 8.63 -3.93 18.02
N LYS A 48 7.41 -3.53 18.36
CA LYS A 48 6.68 -4.10 19.51
C LYS A 48 6.37 -5.58 19.34
N SER A 49 6.07 -5.99 18.11
CA SER A 49 5.67 -7.36 17.79
C SER A 49 6.83 -8.25 17.36
N TYR A 50 8.05 -7.76 17.44
CA TYR A 50 9.23 -8.48 16.97
C TYR A 50 9.34 -9.88 17.56
N ASP A 51 9.07 -10.04 18.85
CA ASP A 51 9.13 -11.32 19.53
C ASP A 51 8.07 -12.31 19.06
N ARG A 52 7.01 -11.80 18.47
CA ARG A 52 5.90 -12.61 17.94
C ARG A 52 6.13 -13.00 16.47
N TYR A 53 7.07 -12.35 15.82
CA TYR A 53 7.42 -12.68 14.45
C TYR A 53 8.23 -13.96 14.44
N ARG A 54 7.63 -15.05 13.96
CA ARG A 54 8.23 -16.38 13.96
C ARG A 54 8.95 -16.75 12.67
N GLY A 55 9.01 -15.84 11.71
CA GLY A 55 9.61 -16.11 10.42
C GLY A 55 8.74 -16.95 9.48
N ASP A 56 7.49 -17.21 9.84
CA ASP A 56 6.54 -17.99 9.03
C ASP A 56 6.17 -17.27 7.73
N ALA A 57 6.21 -15.95 7.74
CA ALA A 57 6.02 -15.12 6.56
C ALA A 57 7.31 -14.37 6.26
N ALA A 58 7.54 -14.05 4.99
CA ALA A 58 8.65 -13.17 4.62
C ALA A 58 8.51 -11.83 5.35
N GLU A 59 9.62 -11.24 5.71
CA GLU A 59 9.68 -9.94 6.40
C GLU A 59 8.84 -8.89 5.66
N LYS A 60 8.97 -8.83 4.35
CA LYS A 60 8.19 -7.93 3.50
C LYS A 60 6.68 -8.14 3.67
N THR A 61 6.22 -9.39 3.63
CA THR A 61 4.80 -9.73 3.78
C THR A 61 4.28 -9.32 5.14
N TRP A 62 5.05 -9.59 6.18
CA TRP A 62 4.68 -9.24 7.54
C TRP A 62 4.57 -7.73 7.74
N LEU A 63 5.58 -6.98 7.29
CA LEU A 63 5.56 -5.51 7.37
C LEU A 63 4.45 -4.90 6.52
N THR A 64 4.21 -5.44 5.33
CA THR A 64 3.14 -4.96 4.45
C THR A 64 1.76 -5.17 5.11
N ARG A 65 1.56 -6.30 5.78
CA ARG A 65 0.33 -6.56 6.50
C ARG A 65 0.08 -5.51 7.60
N ILE A 66 1.13 -5.20 8.37
CA ILE A 66 1.04 -4.17 9.41
C ILE A 66 0.73 -2.81 8.79
N ALA A 67 1.39 -2.46 7.69
CA ALA A 67 1.19 -1.20 6.99
C ALA A 67 -0.23 -1.07 6.44
N VAL A 68 -0.75 -2.11 5.80
CA VAL A 68 -2.12 -2.13 5.26
C VAL A 68 -3.13 -1.92 6.38
N ASN A 69 -2.99 -2.66 7.47
CA ASN A 69 -3.90 -2.53 8.61
C ASN A 69 -3.81 -1.14 9.24
N THR A 70 -2.62 -0.57 9.34
CA THR A 70 -2.40 0.78 9.86
C THR A 70 -3.09 1.83 8.98
N CYS A 71 -2.94 1.71 7.67
CA CYS A 71 -3.61 2.62 6.74
C CYS A 71 -5.13 2.52 6.83
N LYS A 72 -5.67 1.32 6.94
CA LYS A 72 -7.11 1.11 7.09
C LYS A 72 -7.64 1.71 8.38
N ASP A 73 -6.90 1.57 9.47
CA ASP A 73 -7.27 2.17 10.75
C ASP A 73 -7.27 3.69 10.69
N LEU A 74 -6.26 4.28 10.03
CA LEU A 74 -6.19 5.72 9.84
C LEU A 74 -7.32 6.24 8.96
N LEU A 75 -7.70 5.52 7.92
CA LEU A 75 -8.83 5.89 7.06
C LEU A 75 -10.15 5.86 7.82
N LYS A 76 -10.37 4.86 8.67
CA LYS A 76 -11.55 4.77 9.52
C LYS A 76 -11.60 5.92 10.50
N SER A 77 -10.48 6.24 11.13
CA SER A 77 -10.36 7.35 12.09
C SER A 77 -10.63 8.68 11.41
N ALA A 78 -10.06 8.90 10.23
CA ALA A 78 -10.29 10.12 9.45
C ALA A 78 -11.74 10.24 9.01
N TRP A 79 -12.35 9.16 8.57
CA TRP A 79 -13.76 9.12 8.19
C TRP A 79 -14.68 9.48 9.36
N THR A 80 -14.40 8.92 10.54
CA THR A 80 -15.19 9.18 11.74
C THR A 80 -15.08 10.64 12.22
N ARG A 81 -13.90 11.25 12.11
CA ARG A 81 -13.66 12.64 12.51
C ARG A 81 -14.25 13.65 11.53
N ASN A 82 -14.48 13.25 10.31
CA ASN A 82 -14.75 14.15 9.21
C ASN A 82 -16.05 13.85 8.47
N THR A 83 -17.10 13.53 9.21
CA THR A 83 -18.43 13.31 8.63
C THR A 83 -19.00 14.58 7.97
N ASP A 84 -18.40 15.74 8.22
CA ASP A 84 -18.81 17.02 7.60
C ASP A 84 -17.99 17.38 6.35
N ARG A 85 -17.28 16.42 5.79
CA ARG A 85 -16.36 16.74 4.71
C ARG A 85 -16.91 16.51 3.32
N SER A 86 -16.91 17.59 2.64
CA SER A 86 -16.85 17.67 1.20
C SER A 86 -15.40 17.52 0.68
N VAL A 87 -14.59 16.63 1.25
CA VAL A 87 -13.28 16.33 0.66
C VAL A 87 -13.50 15.27 -0.41
N THR A 88 -13.64 15.76 -1.61
CA THR A 88 -13.67 14.91 -2.78
C THR A 88 -12.25 14.42 -3.07
N PRO A 89 -12.09 13.26 -3.71
CA PRO A 89 -10.78 12.76 -4.14
C PRO A 89 -9.99 13.73 -5.03
N ASP A 90 -10.64 14.81 -5.47
CA ASP A 90 -10.03 15.82 -6.35
C ASP A 90 -9.12 16.81 -5.60
N THR A 91 -9.06 16.75 -4.27
CA THR A 91 -8.20 17.63 -3.48
C THR A 91 -6.92 16.94 -3.02
N LEU A 92 -6.37 16.06 -3.84
CA LEU A 92 -5.02 15.56 -3.60
C LEU A 92 -4.05 16.72 -3.80
N PRO A 93 -3.18 17.02 -2.82
CA PRO A 93 -2.25 18.13 -3.00
C PRO A 93 -1.34 17.87 -4.19
N GLU A 94 -1.36 18.80 -5.13
CA GLU A 94 -0.42 18.82 -6.22
C GLU A 94 0.98 18.92 -5.63
N GLY A 95 1.83 17.93 -5.90
CA GLY A 95 3.22 17.99 -5.52
C GLY A 95 3.73 16.90 -4.58
N SER A 96 2.92 15.95 -4.18
CA SER A 96 3.45 14.78 -3.48
C SER A 96 3.98 13.78 -4.51
N THR A 97 5.20 14.05 -4.95
CA THR A 97 5.90 13.25 -5.93
C THR A 97 6.54 12.02 -5.26
N GLY A 98 5.73 11.10 -4.78
CA GLY A 98 6.21 9.79 -4.35
C GLY A 98 6.32 8.80 -5.50
N PHE A 99 5.83 9.18 -6.67
CA PHE A 99 5.85 8.37 -7.89
C PHE A 99 6.63 9.11 -8.97
N ASP A 100 7.34 8.37 -9.79
CA ASP A 100 8.13 8.90 -10.91
C ASP A 100 7.23 9.76 -11.81
N GLU A 101 7.65 10.98 -12.09
CA GLU A 101 6.89 11.94 -12.91
C GLU A 101 6.60 11.44 -14.33
N GLN A 102 7.28 10.38 -14.75
CA GLN A 102 7.15 9.84 -16.11
C GLN A 102 5.90 8.98 -16.35
N ASP A 103 5.23 8.54 -15.28
CA ASP A 103 4.07 7.65 -15.39
C ASP A 103 2.81 8.18 -14.70
N ASP A 104 2.60 9.49 -14.82
CA ASP A 104 1.47 10.17 -14.18
C ASP A 104 0.11 9.59 -14.64
N THR A 105 0.00 9.21 -15.92
CA THR A 105 -1.24 8.65 -16.50
C THR A 105 -1.59 7.30 -15.87
N VAL A 106 -0.61 6.40 -15.78
CA VAL A 106 -0.81 5.07 -15.16
C VAL A 106 -1.11 5.22 -13.68
N THR A 107 -0.36 6.07 -12.99
CA THR A 107 -0.57 6.33 -11.57
C THR A 107 -1.98 6.86 -11.30
N ARG A 108 -2.45 7.81 -12.09
CA ARG A 108 -3.80 8.36 -11.97
C ARG A 108 -4.87 7.30 -12.19
N ALA A 109 -4.69 6.46 -13.20
CA ALA A 109 -5.62 5.37 -13.49
C ALA A 109 -5.70 4.39 -12.32
N VAL A 110 -4.56 4.00 -11.76
CA VAL A 110 -4.49 3.11 -10.60
C VAL A 110 -5.14 3.74 -9.38
N MET A 111 -4.85 5.02 -9.12
CA MET A 111 -5.41 5.74 -7.97
C MET A 111 -6.91 5.95 -8.09
N SER A 112 -7.46 5.94 -9.31
CA SER A 112 -8.88 6.09 -9.57
C SER A 112 -9.68 4.79 -9.42
N LEU A 113 -9.01 3.65 -9.27
CA LEU A 113 -9.68 2.37 -9.09
C LEU A 113 -10.47 2.35 -7.77
N PRO A 114 -11.58 1.59 -7.72
CA PRO A 114 -12.27 1.35 -6.45
C PRO A 114 -11.29 0.79 -5.40
N PRO A 115 -11.49 1.10 -4.10
CA PRO A 115 -10.51 0.75 -3.05
C PRO A 115 -10.02 -0.69 -3.07
N GLY A 116 -10.90 -1.66 -3.20
CA GLY A 116 -10.51 -3.07 -3.22
C GLY A 116 -9.67 -3.46 -4.43
N LEU A 117 -9.97 -2.87 -5.58
CA LEU A 117 -9.24 -3.12 -6.83
C LEU A 117 -7.89 -2.41 -6.80
N LYS A 118 -7.85 -1.19 -6.29
CA LYS A 118 -6.60 -0.42 -6.11
C LYS A 118 -5.65 -1.16 -5.19
N GLU A 119 -6.15 -1.64 -4.05
CA GLU A 119 -5.38 -2.40 -3.07
C GLU A 119 -4.73 -3.64 -3.71
N ALA A 120 -5.52 -4.43 -4.43
CA ALA A 120 -5.00 -5.63 -5.11
C ALA A 120 -3.93 -5.28 -6.14
N THR A 121 -4.16 -4.23 -6.92
CA THR A 121 -3.21 -3.76 -7.93
C THR A 121 -1.88 -3.36 -7.29
N LEU A 122 -1.93 -2.58 -6.22
CA LEU A 122 -0.73 -2.10 -5.55
C LEU A 122 0.08 -3.24 -4.95
N LEU A 123 -0.58 -4.20 -4.30
CA LEU A 123 0.12 -5.31 -3.66
C LEU A 123 0.73 -6.27 -4.69
N HIS A 124 0.04 -6.53 -5.78
CA HIS A 124 0.52 -7.47 -6.79
C HIS A 124 1.57 -6.87 -7.73
N TRP A 125 1.24 -5.76 -8.39
CA TRP A 125 2.11 -5.19 -9.42
C TRP A 125 3.20 -4.27 -8.88
N TYR A 126 2.93 -3.50 -7.84
CA TYR A 126 3.94 -2.60 -7.25
C TYR A 126 4.77 -3.26 -6.17
N GLN A 127 4.17 -4.08 -5.33
CA GLN A 127 4.88 -4.77 -4.24
C GLN A 127 5.39 -6.16 -4.64
N GLY A 128 4.97 -6.66 -5.79
CA GLY A 128 5.41 -7.96 -6.28
C GLY A 128 4.93 -9.15 -5.47
N MET A 129 3.79 -9.03 -4.82
CA MET A 129 3.24 -10.10 -4.00
C MET A 129 2.55 -11.18 -4.83
N THR A 130 2.71 -12.43 -4.40
CA THR A 130 1.95 -13.55 -4.95
C THR A 130 0.51 -13.53 -4.45
N LEU A 131 -0.37 -14.25 -5.11
CA LEU A 131 -1.76 -14.39 -4.67
C LEU A 131 -1.85 -14.96 -3.24
N GLU A 132 -0.98 -15.90 -2.90
CA GLU A 132 -0.92 -16.49 -1.56
C GLU A 132 -0.53 -15.47 -0.51
N GLU A 133 0.51 -14.67 -0.79
CA GLU A 133 0.94 -13.61 0.10
C GLU A 133 -0.16 -12.57 0.31
N MET A 134 -0.82 -12.18 -0.79
CA MET A 134 -1.94 -11.24 -0.73
C MET A 134 -3.11 -11.77 0.08
N ALA A 135 -3.42 -13.06 -0.08
CA ALA A 135 -4.49 -13.70 0.68
C ALA A 135 -4.22 -13.62 2.17
N LYS A 136 -2.97 -13.80 2.59
CA LYS A 136 -2.56 -13.68 3.98
C LYS A 136 -2.63 -12.23 4.48
N VAL A 137 -2.16 -11.28 3.67
CA VAL A 137 -2.15 -9.87 4.04
C VAL A 137 -3.57 -9.33 4.17
N LEU A 138 -4.42 -9.62 3.20
CA LEU A 138 -5.78 -9.08 3.12
C LEU A 138 -6.83 -9.93 3.83
N ARG A 139 -6.47 -11.14 4.24
CA ARG A 139 -7.40 -12.12 4.84
C ARG A 139 -8.59 -12.40 3.94
N LEU A 140 -8.31 -12.59 2.67
CA LEU A 140 -9.31 -12.88 1.64
C LEU A 140 -8.96 -14.18 0.92
N PRO A 141 -9.97 -14.91 0.40
CA PRO A 141 -9.70 -16.08 -0.43
C PRO A 141 -8.95 -15.70 -1.71
N ARG A 142 -8.14 -16.61 -2.22
CA ARG A 142 -7.39 -16.40 -3.46
C ARG A 142 -8.32 -16.10 -4.64
N SER A 143 -9.50 -16.72 -4.66
CA SER A 143 -10.49 -16.48 -5.70
C SER A 143 -10.96 -15.03 -5.74
N THR A 144 -11.18 -14.42 -4.58
CA THR A 144 -11.56 -13.02 -4.45
C THR A 144 -10.45 -12.11 -4.98
N ILE A 145 -9.20 -12.41 -4.60
CA ILE A 145 -8.03 -11.63 -5.05
C ILE A 145 -7.87 -11.75 -6.57
N ASN A 146 -7.98 -12.95 -7.10
CA ASN A 146 -7.90 -13.20 -8.54
C ASN A 146 -8.99 -12.43 -9.30
N TYR A 147 -10.20 -12.42 -8.78
CA TYR A 147 -11.31 -11.67 -9.35
C TYR A 147 -11.01 -10.16 -9.37
N ARG A 148 -10.51 -9.63 -8.26
CA ARG A 148 -10.16 -8.21 -8.14
C ARG A 148 -9.05 -7.82 -9.12
N LEU A 149 -8.02 -8.65 -9.25
CA LEU A 149 -6.91 -8.40 -10.18
C LEU A 149 -7.40 -8.40 -11.64
N LYS A 150 -8.24 -9.35 -12.00
CA LYS A 150 -8.79 -9.43 -13.36
C LYS A 150 -9.68 -8.22 -13.67
N LYS A 151 -10.51 -7.82 -12.73
CA LYS A 151 -11.40 -6.67 -12.90
C LYS A 151 -10.58 -5.37 -12.97
N ALA A 152 -9.59 -5.21 -12.11
CA ALA A 152 -8.70 -4.06 -12.14
C ALA A 152 -7.96 -3.97 -13.47
N LYS A 153 -7.43 -5.10 -13.96
CA LYS A 153 -6.75 -5.17 -15.24
C LYS A 153 -7.67 -4.77 -16.41
N ALA A 154 -8.92 -5.23 -16.37
CA ALA A 154 -9.89 -4.87 -17.40
C ALA A 154 -10.18 -3.37 -17.43
N ILE A 155 -10.36 -2.76 -16.25
CA ILE A 155 -10.62 -1.32 -16.15
C ILE A 155 -9.38 -0.53 -16.61
N LEU A 156 -8.19 -0.92 -16.15
CA LEU A 156 -6.96 -0.24 -16.55
C LEU A 156 -6.68 -0.37 -18.04
N LYS A 157 -6.96 -1.53 -18.61
CA LYS A 157 -6.80 -1.76 -20.05
C LYS A 157 -7.71 -0.82 -20.84
N GLU A 158 -8.97 -0.67 -20.42
CA GLU A 158 -9.92 0.21 -21.08
C GLU A 158 -9.48 1.68 -20.98
N GLU A 159 -9.08 2.13 -19.79
CA GLU A 159 -8.65 3.52 -19.58
C GLU A 159 -7.33 3.85 -20.26
N LEU A 160 -6.42 2.88 -20.34
CA LEU A 160 -5.08 3.06 -20.91
C LEU A 160 -4.97 2.54 -22.35
N GLU A 161 -6.06 2.13 -22.95
CA GLU A 161 -6.06 1.55 -24.30
C GLU A 161 -5.43 2.50 -25.32
N ASP A 162 -5.80 3.77 -25.25
CA ASP A 162 -5.27 4.81 -26.14
C ASP A 162 -3.76 5.06 -25.93
N TRP A 163 -3.23 4.70 -24.75
CA TRP A 163 -1.84 4.93 -24.39
C TRP A 163 -0.95 3.71 -24.62
N TYR A 164 -1.49 2.52 -24.38
CA TYR A 164 -0.73 1.26 -24.42
C TYR A 164 -0.60 0.67 -25.83
N PHE A 165 -1.52 1.00 -26.72
CA PHE A 165 -1.57 0.41 -28.05
C PHE A 165 -1.01 1.31 -29.15
N GLU A 166 -0.60 2.54 -28.82
CA GLU A 166 0.11 3.39 -29.77
C GLU A 166 1.59 2.97 -29.96
N ASP A 167 2.11 2.15 -29.06
CA ASP A 167 3.50 1.68 -29.11
C ASP A 167 3.69 0.28 -29.71
N GLU A 168 2.62 -0.33 -30.17
CA GLU A 168 2.68 -1.57 -30.92
C GLU A 168 2.43 -1.29 -32.41
#